data_d8361e13e642c94a07d12091939ba4b3
#
_entry.id   d8361e13e642c94a07d12091939ba4b3
#
_cell.length_a   1.000
_cell.length_b   1.000
_cell.length_c   1.000
_cell.angle_alpha   90.00
_cell.angle_beta   90.00
_cell.angle_gamma   90.00
#
_symmetry.space_group_name_H-M   'P 1'
#
loop_
_entity.id
_entity.type
_entity.pdbx_description
1 polymer ?
#
loop_
_entity_poly.entity_id
_entity_poly.type
_entity_poly.pdbx_seq_one_letter_code
_entity_poly.pdbx_strand_id
1 'polypeptide(L)'
;MNRNRLMLAIASTALLAGVGCAHNYPPPPPPPPPAVQPPPLVQLGDHNGFLTGRSDGERDAANGLPFHARATRAYHDTPGYDPQLGPFGPYQNAFRNAYLRGYDRGYHRG
;
A
#
# COMPACT_ATOMS: atom_id res chain seq x y z
N MET A 1 -8.25 -50.74 71.29
CA MET A 1 -8.27 -51.89 70.47
C MET A 1 -8.49 -51.45 69.00
N ASN A 2 -7.45 -51.62 68.28
CA ASN A 2 -7.44 -52.08 66.91
C ASN A 2 -7.64 -51.06 65.82
N ARG A 3 -6.71 -51.02 65.17
CA ARG A 3 -6.00 -51.66 64.06
C ARG A 3 -5.88 -50.76 62.89
N ASN A 4 -4.76 -50.17 62.93
CA ASN A 4 -3.93 -50.00 61.79
C ASN A 4 -4.40 -50.78 60.57
N ARG A 5 -4.83 -50.11 59.57
CA ARG A 5 -4.65 -50.57 58.21
C ARG A 5 -3.97 -49.47 57.41
N LEU A 6 -2.72 -49.71 57.31
CA LEU A 6 -1.83 -49.12 56.36
C LEU A 6 -2.42 -49.34 54.98
N MET A 7 -2.88 -48.29 54.35
CA MET A 7 -3.16 -48.32 52.93
C MET A 7 -1.97 -47.70 52.24
N LEU A 8 -1.19 -48.54 51.67
CA LEU A 8 -0.15 -48.18 50.70
C LEU A 8 -0.83 -47.55 49.48
N ALA A 9 -0.70 -46.23 49.35
CA ALA A 9 -1.02 -45.55 48.10
C ALA A 9 0.18 -45.73 47.18
N ILE A 10 0.01 -46.57 46.19
CA ILE A 10 0.95 -46.70 45.09
C ILE A 10 0.73 -45.53 44.18
N ALA A 11 1.63 -44.56 44.28
CA ALA A 11 1.68 -43.47 43.34
C ALA A 11 2.20 -43.98 41.99
N SER A 12 1.31 -44.25 41.06
CA SER A 12 1.65 -44.52 39.70
C SER A 12 2.03 -43.21 39.02
N THR A 13 3.29 -42.93 38.93
CA THR A 13 3.84 -41.87 38.09
C THR A 13 3.72 -42.30 36.62
N ALA A 14 2.65 -41.85 35.97
CA ALA A 14 2.55 -41.95 34.53
C ALA A 14 3.53 -40.97 33.90
N LEU A 15 4.64 -41.46 33.39
CA LEU A 15 5.53 -40.69 32.52
C LEU A 15 4.81 -40.50 31.18
N LEU A 16 4.17 -39.36 31.00
CA LEU A 16 3.73 -38.89 29.69
C LEU A 16 4.98 -38.50 28.90
N ALA A 17 5.52 -39.43 28.12
CA ALA A 17 6.46 -39.12 27.08
C ALA A 17 5.69 -38.29 26.03
N GLY A 18 5.77 -36.97 26.15
CA GLY A 18 5.32 -36.06 25.10
C GLY A 18 6.16 -36.32 23.85
N VAL A 19 5.60 -37.07 22.91
CA VAL A 19 6.15 -37.10 21.55
C VAL A 19 5.90 -35.74 20.96
N GLY A 20 6.85 -34.83 21.15
CA GLY A 20 6.88 -33.59 20.43
C GLY A 20 7.03 -33.88 18.95
N CYS A 21 5.93 -33.86 18.20
CA CYS A 21 6.02 -33.80 16.77
C CYS A 21 6.74 -32.51 16.41
N ALA A 22 8.04 -32.60 16.15
CA ALA A 22 8.78 -31.53 15.54
C ALA A 22 8.20 -31.33 14.14
N HIS A 23 7.28 -30.39 14.03
CA HIS A 23 6.81 -29.94 12.75
C HIS A 23 7.96 -29.16 12.13
N ASN A 24 8.64 -29.77 11.18
CA ASN A 24 9.60 -29.08 10.34
C ASN A 24 8.83 -28.12 9.44
N TYR A 25 8.42 -26.98 9.99
CA TYR A 25 7.98 -25.87 9.17
C TYR A 25 9.20 -25.33 8.42
N PRO A 26 9.14 -25.22 7.09
CA PRO A 26 10.17 -24.49 6.38
C PRO A 26 10.29 -23.09 6.96
N PRO A 27 11.49 -22.52 7.08
CA PRO A 27 11.66 -21.17 7.57
C PRO A 27 10.78 -20.23 6.72
N PRO A 28 10.15 -19.21 7.34
CA PRO A 28 9.37 -18.26 6.59
C PRO A 28 10.24 -17.61 5.51
N PRO A 29 9.69 -17.33 4.33
CA PRO A 29 10.46 -16.66 3.28
C PRO A 29 11.01 -15.33 3.82
N PRO A 30 12.21 -14.91 3.39
CA PRO A 30 12.75 -13.64 3.82
C PRO A 30 11.78 -12.51 3.48
N PRO A 31 11.69 -11.47 4.32
CA PRO A 31 10.84 -10.33 4.04
C PRO A 31 11.22 -9.74 2.67
N PRO A 32 10.24 -9.29 1.89
CA PRO A 32 10.53 -8.64 0.61
C PRO A 32 11.45 -7.44 0.86
N PRO A 33 12.37 -7.16 -0.07
CA PRO A 33 13.23 -5.98 0.06
C PRO A 33 12.36 -4.73 0.19
N PRO A 34 12.80 -3.73 0.98
CA PRO A 34 12.04 -2.49 1.11
C PRO A 34 11.78 -1.89 -0.26
N ALA A 35 10.52 -1.53 -0.50
CA ALA A 35 10.12 -0.90 -1.75
C ALA A 35 10.95 0.38 -1.95
N VAL A 36 11.63 0.48 -3.08
CA VAL A 36 12.36 1.70 -3.44
C VAL A 36 11.33 2.80 -3.68
N GLN A 37 11.32 3.79 -2.82
CA GLN A 37 10.43 4.93 -2.98
C GLN A 37 10.92 5.82 -4.14
N PRO A 38 10.01 6.34 -4.96
CA PRO A 38 10.39 7.31 -5.98
C PRO A 38 11.05 8.55 -5.37
N PRO A 39 11.90 9.26 -6.11
CA PRO A 39 12.45 10.52 -5.65
C PRO A 39 11.37 11.53 -5.24
N PRO A 40 11.63 12.44 -4.28
CA PRO A 40 10.64 13.41 -3.80
C PRO A 40 9.99 14.24 -4.92
N LEU A 41 10.76 14.60 -5.94
CA LEU A 41 10.25 15.34 -7.11
C LEU A 41 9.17 14.55 -7.88
N VAL A 42 9.40 13.26 -8.06
CA VAL A 42 8.45 12.36 -8.75
C VAL A 42 7.19 12.17 -7.90
N GLN A 43 7.35 12.03 -6.59
CA GLN A 43 6.22 11.95 -5.66
C GLN A 43 5.37 13.22 -5.69
N LEU A 44 6.01 14.40 -5.74
CA LEU A 44 5.33 15.69 -5.85
C LEU A 44 4.54 15.78 -7.16
N GLY A 45 5.16 15.41 -8.27
CA GLY A 45 4.49 15.39 -9.58
C GLY A 45 3.30 14.45 -9.61
N ASP A 46 3.46 13.24 -9.09
CA ASP A 46 2.39 12.25 -8.99
C ASP A 46 1.22 12.77 -8.14
N HIS A 47 1.51 13.30 -6.97
CA HIS A 47 0.50 13.86 -6.07
C HIS A 47 -0.26 15.03 -6.72
N ASN A 48 0.45 16.01 -7.20
CA ASN A 48 -0.14 17.21 -7.80
C ASN A 48 -0.93 16.87 -9.07
N GLY A 49 -0.38 16.02 -9.91
CA GLY A 49 -1.03 15.58 -11.13
C GLY A 49 -2.34 14.86 -10.87
N PHE A 50 -2.32 13.89 -9.95
CA PHE A 50 -3.51 13.14 -9.61
C PHE A 50 -4.64 14.01 -9.06
N LEU A 51 -4.36 14.87 -8.09
CA LEU A 51 -5.37 15.75 -7.50
C LEU A 51 -5.93 16.75 -8.51
N THR A 52 -5.05 17.36 -9.30
CA THR A 52 -5.47 18.32 -10.34
C THR A 52 -6.31 17.63 -11.41
N GLY A 53 -5.87 16.48 -11.90
CA GLY A 53 -6.61 15.69 -12.87
C GLY A 53 -7.98 15.29 -12.38
N ARG A 54 -8.05 14.78 -11.15
CA ARG A 54 -9.31 14.39 -10.55
C ARG A 54 -10.31 15.56 -10.47
N SER A 55 -9.85 16.69 -10.00
CA SER A 55 -10.68 17.91 -9.92
C SER A 55 -11.17 18.37 -11.30
N ASP A 56 -10.29 18.37 -12.29
CA ASP A 56 -10.65 18.74 -13.66
C ASP A 56 -11.63 17.76 -14.28
N GLY A 57 -11.43 16.45 -14.08
CA GLY A 57 -12.33 15.42 -14.57
C GLY A 57 -13.73 15.50 -13.96
N GLU A 58 -13.82 15.71 -12.65
CA GLU A 58 -15.09 15.93 -11.94
C GLU A 58 -15.83 17.14 -12.48
N ARG A 59 -15.13 18.26 -12.66
CA ARG A 59 -15.71 19.48 -13.22
C ARG A 59 -16.20 19.29 -14.65
N ASP A 60 -15.39 18.68 -15.50
CA ASP A 60 -15.73 18.52 -16.90
C ASP A 60 -16.91 17.57 -17.08
N ALA A 61 -16.99 16.48 -16.30
CA ALA A 61 -18.14 15.59 -16.27
C ALA A 61 -19.42 16.32 -15.79
N ALA A 62 -19.32 17.12 -14.74
CA ALA A 62 -20.44 17.91 -14.22
C ALA A 62 -20.95 18.95 -15.23
N ASN A 63 -20.08 19.46 -16.09
CA ASN A 63 -20.43 20.41 -17.15
C ASN A 63 -20.85 19.74 -18.47
N GLY A 64 -20.92 18.42 -18.52
CA GLY A 64 -21.29 17.69 -19.71
C GLY A 64 -20.26 17.73 -20.84
N LEU A 65 -19.01 18.06 -20.53
CA LEU A 65 -17.92 18.10 -21.51
C LEU A 65 -17.47 16.66 -21.85
N PRO A 66 -17.03 16.43 -23.10
CA PRO A 66 -16.46 15.14 -23.46
C PRO A 66 -15.14 14.89 -22.71
N PHE A 67 -14.78 13.60 -22.58
CA PHE A 67 -13.49 13.21 -22.01
C PHE A 67 -12.35 13.75 -22.89
N HIS A 68 -11.51 14.64 -22.33
CA HIS A 68 -10.42 15.28 -23.05
C HIS A 68 -9.20 15.60 -22.17
N ALA A 69 -8.81 14.64 -21.35
CA ALA A 69 -7.75 14.80 -20.35
C ALA A 69 -6.46 15.42 -20.89
N ARG A 70 -6.03 15.04 -22.09
CA ARG A 70 -4.78 15.50 -22.71
C ARG A 70 -4.87 16.91 -23.31
N ALA A 71 -6.07 17.42 -23.50
CA ALA A 71 -6.30 18.76 -24.08
C ALA A 71 -6.50 19.84 -23.01
N THR A 72 -6.45 19.49 -21.75
CA THR A 72 -6.62 20.47 -20.67
C THR A 72 -5.36 21.30 -20.47
N ARG A 73 -5.54 22.51 -19.98
CA ARG A 73 -4.43 23.42 -19.70
C ARG A 73 -3.47 22.86 -18.65
N ALA A 74 -4.01 22.25 -17.58
CA ALA A 74 -3.18 21.70 -16.51
C ALA A 74 -2.30 20.53 -16.97
N TYR A 75 -2.83 19.67 -17.85
CA TYR A 75 -2.03 18.60 -18.46
C TYR A 75 -0.85 19.16 -19.27
N HIS A 76 -1.08 20.24 -19.98
CA HIS A 76 -0.07 20.91 -20.79
C HIS A 76 0.96 21.64 -19.94
N ASP A 77 0.50 22.44 -18.97
CA ASP A 77 1.35 23.33 -18.18
C ASP A 77 2.06 22.64 -17.01
N THR A 78 1.53 21.51 -16.53
CA THR A 78 2.08 20.74 -15.40
C THR A 78 2.50 21.64 -14.22
N PRO A 79 1.55 22.35 -13.58
CA PRO A 79 1.85 23.32 -12.55
C PRO A 79 2.35 22.68 -11.26
N GLY A 80 2.98 23.46 -10.38
CA GLY A 80 3.43 23.03 -9.06
C GLY A 80 4.86 22.49 -9.02
N TYR A 81 5.63 22.68 -10.08
CA TYR A 81 7.03 22.26 -10.11
C TYR A 81 7.88 23.05 -9.11
N ASP A 82 8.73 22.31 -8.38
CA ASP A 82 9.73 22.88 -7.47
C ASP A 82 11.14 22.57 -8.01
N PRO A 83 11.85 23.60 -8.53
CA PRO A 83 13.18 23.42 -9.09
C PRO A 83 14.25 23.00 -8.05
N GLN A 84 13.99 23.22 -6.75
CA GLN A 84 14.88 22.78 -5.68
C GLN A 84 14.94 21.25 -5.51
N LEU A 85 13.92 20.54 -5.97
CA LEU A 85 13.82 19.10 -5.87
C LEU A 85 14.47 18.34 -7.04
N GLY A 86 14.78 19.05 -8.12
CA GLY A 86 15.43 18.43 -9.28
C GLY A 86 14.96 19.00 -10.63
N PRO A 87 15.31 18.33 -11.75
CA PRO A 87 15.00 18.81 -13.10
C PRO A 87 13.51 18.69 -13.45
N PHE A 88 13.04 19.57 -14.33
CA PHE A 88 11.64 19.64 -14.72
C PHE A 88 11.08 18.40 -15.41
N GLY A 89 11.86 17.75 -16.29
CA GLY A 89 11.39 16.61 -17.06
C GLY A 89 10.75 15.48 -16.26
N PRO A 90 11.43 14.94 -15.23
CA PRO A 90 10.86 13.91 -14.36
C PRO A 90 9.58 14.36 -13.63
N TYR A 91 9.50 15.63 -13.20
CA TYR A 91 8.29 16.18 -12.62
C TYR A 91 7.14 16.20 -13.63
N GLN A 92 7.39 16.72 -14.83
CA GLN A 92 6.39 16.81 -15.88
C GLN A 92 5.84 15.41 -16.25
N ASN A 93 6.70 14.43 -16.40
CA ASN A 93 6.28 13.06 -16.72
C ASN A 93 5.43 12.45 -15.60
N ALA A 94 5.84 12.61 -14.35
CA ALA A 94 5.09 12.12 -13.19
C ALA A 94 3.73 12.82 -13.10
N PHE A 95 3.70 14.13 -13.25
CA PHE A 95 2.46 14.92 -13.23
C PHE A 95 1.49 14.45 -14.30
N ARG A 96 1.92 14.37 -15.55
CA ARG A 96 1.06 13.98 -16.67
C ARG A 96 0.49 12.58 -16.53
N ASN A 97 1.30 11.62 -16.12
CA ASN A 97 0.85 10.25 -15.89
C ASN A 97 -0.20 10.19 -14.76
N ALA A 98 0.06 10.88 -13.66
CA ALA A 98 -0.88 10.94 -12.55
C ALA A 98 -2.15 11.74 -12.90
N TYR A 99 -2.02 12.82 -13.66
CA TYR A 99 -3.12 13.62 -14.13
C TYR A 99 -4.12 12.80 -14.95
N LEU A 100 -3.65 11.97 -15.86
CA LEU A 100 -4.51 11.09 -16.66
C LEU A 100 -5.30 10.13 -15.79
N ARG A 101 -4.66 9.52 -14.79
CA ARG A 101 -5.33 8.62 -13.84
C ARG A 101 -6.37 9.37 -12.99
N GLY A 102 -5.99 10.55 -12.50
CA GLY A 102 -6.89 11.39 -11.72
C GLY A 102 -8.09 11.86 -12.51
N TYR A 103 -7.86 12.36 -13.72
CA TYR A 103 -8.91 12.85 -14.61
C TYR A 103 -9.91 11.74 -14.97
N ASP A 104 -9.43 10.56 -15.33
CA ASP A 104 -10.26 9.39 -15.59
C ASP A 104 -11.14 9.05 -14.37
N ARG A 105 -10.53 9.03 -13.19
CA ARG A 105 -11.25 8.74 -11.96
C ARG A 105 -12.31 9.79 -11.64
N GLY A 106 -11.97 11.08 -11.76
CA GLY A 106 -12.89 12.18 -11.50
C GLY A 106 -14.03 12.23 -12.51
N TYR A 107 -13.72 12.04 -13.78
CA TYR A 107 -14.70 12.07 -14.87
C TYR A 107 -15.75 10.97 -14.75
N HIS A 108 -15.35 9.73 -14.45
CA HIS A 108 -16.23 8.56 -14.41
C HIS A 108 -16.86 8.27 -13.04
N ARG A 109 -16.34 8.83 -11.96
CA ARG A 109 -16.78 8.56 -10.59
C ARG A 109 -17.17 9.82 -9.80
N GLY A 110 -17.09 10.94 -10.43
CA GLY A 110 -17.45 12.23 -9.85
C GLY A 110 -18.96 12.39 -9.60
#